data_2b2293422265f42223fe3b61c45b6915
#
_entry.id   2b2293422265f42223fe3b61c45b6915
#
_cell.length_a   1.000
_cell.length_b   1.000
_cell.length_c   1.000
_cell.angle_alpha   90.00
_cell.angle_beta   90.00
_cell.angle_gamma   90.00
#
_symmetry.space_group_name_H-M   'P 1'
#
loop_
_entity.id
_entity.type
_entity.pdbx_description
1 polymer ?
#
loop_
_entity_poly.entity_id
_entity_poly.type
_entity_poly.pdbx_seq_one_letter_code
_entity_poly.pdbx_strand_id
1 'polypeptide(L)'
;SLPSTRVDALSPQILEQIRRVRKTGFTLAPEAGTQRLRDVIQKEYQEHELLDAAKLFADLGWRSLKLYFMIGLPSETEEDVRGIAELAGRVKRASGNRLKVTASVSTFSPKPHTPFQWAGQLPVEEIQARQSLLRRELGRRGIEFRWHDSHLSWLEGVFSRGDRRLADVIETAQRCGARFDGW
;
A
#
# COMPACT_ATOMS: atom_id res chain seq x y z
N SER A 1 8.51 -17.03 1.99
CA SER A 1 7.48 -15.98 2.21
C SER A 1 6.31 -16.27 1.28
N LEU A 2 5.09 -16.14 1.79
CA LEU A 2 3.92 -16.17 0.93
C LEU A 2 3.86 -14.85 0.15
N PRO A 3 3.54 -14.88 -1.14
CA PRO A 3 3.23 -13.66 -1.88
C PRO A 3 2.01 -12.97 -1.27
N SER A 4 1.78 -11.70 -1.63
CA SER A 4 0.55 -11.00 -1.27
C SER A 4 -0.65 -11.81 -1.76
N THR A 5 -1.52 -12.20 -0.84
CA THR A 5 -2.65 -13.08 -1.16
C THR A 5 -3.92 -12.23 -1.22
N ARG A 6 -4.78 -12.50 -2.17
CA ARG A 6 -6.12 -11.89 -2.23
C ARG A 6 -6.94 -12.39 -1.05
N VAL A 7 -7.76 -11.51 -0.46
CA VAL A 7 -8.61 -11.85 0.71
C VAL A 7 -9.57 -12.97 0.38
N ASP A 8 -10.15 -12.94 -0.83
CA ASP A 8 -11.11 -13.92 -1.34
C ASP A 8 -10.51 -15.32 -1.66
N ALA A 9 -9.17 -15.41 -1.79
CA ALA A 9 -8.48 -16.68 -2.01
C ALA A 9 -8.11 -17.45 -0.73
N LEU A 10 -8.44 -16.91 0.46
CA LEU A 10 -8.07 -17.47 1.75
C LEU A 10 -9.14 -18.44 2.25
N SER A 11 -9.02 -19.72 1.93
CA SER A 11 -9.87 -20.74 2.58
C SER A 11 -9.28 -21.17 3.94
N PRO A 12 -10.12 -21.57 4.90
CA PRO A 12 -9.64 -22.10 6.20
C PRO A 12 -8.66 -23.26 6.05
N GLN A 13 -8.86 -24.11 5.04
CA GLN A 13 -7.99 -25.26 4.77
C GLN A 13 -6.58 -24.82 4.33
N ILE A 14 -6.50 -23.81 3.45
CA ILE A 14 -5.20 -23.26 3.01
C ILE A 14 -4.48 -22.62 4.20
N LEU A 15 -5.19 -21.86 5.02
CA LEU A 15 -4.61 -21.21 6.20
C LEU A 15 -4.09 -22.22 7.23
N GLU A 16 -4.78 -23.35 7.43
CA GLU A 16 -4.32 -24.41 8.33
C GLU A 16 -3.05 -25.07 7.83
N GLN A 17 -2.90 -25.29 6.52
CA GLN A 17 -1.66 -25.81 5.93
C GLN A 17 -0.49 -24.84 6.09
N ILE A 18 -0.73 -23.56 5.84
CA ILE A 18 0.27 -22.49 6.00
C ILE A 18 0.71 -22.38 7.46
N ARG A 19 -0.22 -22.51 8.41
CA ARG A 19 0.04 -22.49 9.85
C ARG A 19 1.10 -23.52 10.28
N ARG A 20 1.14 -24.68 9.63
CA ARG A 20 2.08 -25.77 9.93
C ARG A 20 3.53 -25.45 9.56
N VAL A 21 3.73 -24.55 8.57
CA VAL A 21 5.07 -24.27 8.03
C VAL A 21 5.76 -23.13 8.77
N ARG A 22 5.11 -21.97 8.93
CA ARG A 22 5.69 -20.80 9.64
C ARG A 22 4.65 -19.70 9.92
N LYS A 23 4.56 -19.25 11.17
CA LYS A 23 3.69 -18.15 11.60
C LYS A 23 4.45 -16.82 11.65
N THR A 24 4.83 -16.22 10.52
CA THR A 24 5.55 -14.96 10.54
C THR A 24 4.63 -13.75 10.40
N GLY A 25 3.93 -13.62 9.33
CA GLY A 25 3.03 -12.50 9.06
C GLY A 25 2.29 -12.72 7.75
N PHE A 26 1.14 -12.08 7.65
CA PHE A 26 0.36 -12.00 6.42
C PHE A 26 0.48 -10.62 5.79
N THR A 27 0.26 -10.57 4.50
CA THR A 27 0.17 -9.32 3.73
C THR A 27 -1.13 -9.32 2.95
N LEU A 28 -1.92 -8.27 3.14
CA LEU A 28 -3.13 -8.01 2.37
C LEU A 28 -3.00 -6.64 1.68
N ALA A 29 -3.64 -6.50 0.53
CA ALA A 29 -3.56 -5.29 -0.28
C ALA A 29 -4.94 -4.65 -0.45
N PRO A 30 -5.43 -3.88 0.55
CA PRO A 30 -6.66 -3.10 0.40
C PRO A 30 -6.57 -2.05 -0.71
N GLU A 31 -5.41 -1.54 -1.01
CA GLU A 31 -5.05 -0.50 -1.96
C GLU A 31 -5.60 0.88 -1.60
N ALA A 32 -6.85 1.01 -1.14
CA ALA A 32 -7.46 2.28 -0.78
C ALA A 32 -8.16 2.23 0.59
N GLY A 33 -8.26 3.39 1.23
CA GLY A 33 -8.81 3.52 2.58
C GLY A 33 -10.34 3.41 2.64
N THR A 34 -11.04 3.80 1.58
CA THR A 34 -12.51 3.81 1.52
C THR A 34 -13.04 2.82 0.50
N GLN A 35 -14.29 2.36 0.70
CA GLN A 35 -14.94 1.50 -0.29
C GLN A 35 -15.12 2.22 -1.62
N ARG A 36 -15.56 3.50 -1.58
CA ARG A 36 -15.69 4.33 -2.76
C ARG A 36 -14.45 4.28 -3.65
N LEU A 37 -13.26 4.48 -3.07
CA LEU A 37 -12.04 4.53 -3.85
C LEU A 37 -11.58 3.12 -4.28
N ARG A 38 -11.87 2.07 -3.49
CA ARG A 38 -11.69 0.68 -3.92
C ARG A 38 -12.54 0.35 -5.16
N ASP A 39 -13.79 0.81 -5.18
CA ASP A 39 -14.70 0.61 -6.31
C ASP A 39 -14.17 1.32 -7.58
N VAL A 40 -13.62 2.53 -7.44
CA VAL A 40 -12.98 3.28 -8.56
C VAL A 40 -11.83 2.48 -9.19
N ILE A 41 -11.02 1.82 -8.37
CA ILE A 41 -9.90 1.01 -8.86
C ILE A 41 -10.26 -0.46 -9.11
N GLN A 42 -11.56 -0.79 -9.08
CA GLN A 42 -12.10 -2.13 -9.30
C GLN A 42 -11.49 -3.19 -8.37
N LYS A 43 -11.32 -2.84 -7.10
CA LYS A 43 -10.89 -3.77 -6.07
C LYS A 43 -12.09 -4.46 -5.43
N GLU A 44 -12.40 -5.65 -5.96
CA GLU A 44 -13.64 -6.38 -5.76
C GLU A 44 -13.77 -7.06 -4.38
N TYR A 45 -13.50 -6.38 -3.28
CA TYR A 45 -13.82 -6.93 -1.96
C TYR A 45 -14.39 -5.86 -1.03
N GLN A 46 -15.19 -6.34 -0.09
CA GLN A 46 -15.83 -5.51 0.90
C GLN A 46 -14.99 -5.41 2.17
N GLU A 47 -15.17 -4.32 2.92
CA GLU A 47 -14.43 -4.11 4.16
C GLU A 47 -14.58 -5.25 5.16
N HIS A 48 -15.79 -5.80 5.30
CA HIS A 48 -16.06 -6.88 6.26
C HIS A 48 -15.17 -8.11 6.00
N GLU A 49 -14.89 -8.45 4.74
CA GLU A 49 -14.01 -9.58 4.39
C GLU A 49 -12.58 -9.37 4.92
N LEU A 50 -12.09 -8.13 4.88
CA LEU A 50 -10.78 -7.77 5.44
C LEU A 50 -10.76 -7.88 6.97
N LEU A 51 -11.85 -7.47 7.63
CA LEU A 51 -11.99 -7.54 9.09
C LEU A 51 -12.09 -9.00 9.56
N ASP A 52 -12.86 -9.82 8.85
CA ASP A 52 -13.01 -11.25 9.13
C ASP A 52 -11.68 -12.00 8.93
N ALA A 53 -10.94 -11.69 7.87
CA ALA A 53 -9.61 -12.23 7.65
C ALA A 53 -8.65 -11.85 8.79
N ALA A 54 -8.66 -10.61 9.27
CA ALA A 54 -7.82 -10.17 10.37
C ALA A 54 -8.14 -10.90 11.68
N LYS A 55 -9.43 -11.12 11.98
CA LYS A 55 -9.88 -11.91 13.11
C LYS A 55 -9.39 -13.35 13.00
N LEU A 56 -9.61 -13.97 11.84
CA LEU A 56 -9.18 -15.35 11.58
C LEU A 56 -7.67 -15.51 11.74
N PHE A 57 -6.86 -14.60 11.22
CA PHE A 57 -5.40 -14.65 11.40
C PHE A 57 -5.01 -14.57 12.87
N ALA A 58 -5.64 -13.70 13.65
CA ALA A 58 -5.39 -13.60 15.08
C ALA A 58 -5.79 -14.87 15.83
N ASP A 59 -6.93 -15.49 15.49
CA ASP A 59 -7.43 -16.74 16.09
C ASP A 59 -6.51 -17.93 15.76
N LEU A 60 -5.95 -17.95 14.56
CA LEU A 60 -4.95 -18.94 14.13
C LEU A 60 -3.55 -18.69 14.72
N GLY A 61 -3.36 -17.61 15.50
CA GLY A 61 -2.11 -17.32 16.22
C GLY A 61 -1.04 -16.61 15.38
N TRP A 62 -1.42 -15.96 14.30
CA TRP A 62 -0.53 -15.04 13.59
C TRP A 62 -0.24 -13.81 14.46
N ARG A 63 0.93 -13.16 14.23
CA ARG A 63 1.40 -12.06 15.08
C ARG A 63 1.47 -10.71 14.35
N SER A 64 1.56 -10.72 13.03
CA SER A 64 1.67 -9.49 12.26
C SER A 64 0.86 -9.54 10.97
N LEU A 65 0.31 -8.38 10.63
CA LEU A 65 -0.42 -8.16 9.39
C LEU A 65 0.09 -6.88 8.74
N LYS A 66 0.56 -6.98 7.51
CA LYS A 66 0.92 -5.83 6.69
C LYS A 66 -0.22 -5.52 5.72
N LEU A 67 -0.63 -4.27 5.69
CA LEU A 67 -1.62 -3.75 4.76
C LEU A 67 -0.93 -2.86 3.73
N TYR A 68 -1.10 -3.17 2.45
CA TYR A 68 -0.64 -2.30 1.37
C TYR A 68 -1.73 -1.34 0.95
N PHE A 69 -1.35 -0.07 0.84
CA PHE A 69 -2.18 1.01 0.34
C PHE A 69 -1.42 1.83 -0.70
N MET A 70 -2.19 2.60 -1.44
CA MET A 70 -1.70 3.56 -2.42
C MET A 70 -2.33 4.92 -2.16
N ILE A 71 -1.55 5.99 -2.28
CA ILE A 71 -2.02 7.38 -2.24
C ILE A 71 -1.78 8.06 -3.58
N GLY A 72 -2.58 9.07 -3.88
CA GLY A 72 -2.53 9.78 -5.15
C GLY A 72 -3.29 9.09 -6.27
N LEU A 73 -4.20 8.19 -5.93
CA LEU A 73 -5.09 7.56 -6.91
C LEU A 73 -6.01 8.58 -7.58
N PRO A 74 -6.40 8.37 -8.85
CA PRO A 74 -7.39 9.22 -9.50
C PRO A 74 -8.66 9.35 -8.65
N SER A 75 -9.18 10.57 -8.54
CA SER A 75 -10.33 10.95 -7.71
C SER A 75 -10.16 10.79 -6.18
N GLU A 76 -8.95 10.54 -5.69
CA GLU A 76 -8.67 10.48 -4.25
C GLU A 76 -8.93 11.83 -3.56
N THR A 77 -9.61 11.78 -2.44
CA THR A 77 -9.86 12.92 -1.55
C THR A 77 -9.07 12.79 -0.25
N GLU A 78 -9.00 13.86 0.54
CA GLU A 78 -8.38 13.79 1.88
C GLU A 78 -9.11 12.80 2.79
N GLU A 79 -10.42 12.63 2.62
CA GLU A 79 -11.21 11.64 3.37
C GLU A 79 -10.76 10.21 3.02
N ASP A 80 -10.46 9.91 1.76
CA ASP A 80 -9.93 8.61 1.37
C ASP A 80 -8.57 8.33 1.99
N VAL A 81 -7.70 9.35 2.07
CA VAL A 81 -6.41 9.24 2.73
C VAL A 81 -6.58 8.99 4.24
N ARG A 82 -7.47 9.72 4.92
CA ARG A 82 -7.81 9.47 6.34
C ARG A 82 -8.40 8.08 6.54
N GLY A 83 -9.21 7.63 5.59
CA GLY A 83 -9.80 6.29 5.55
C GLY A 83 -8.77 5.17 5.64
N ILE A 84 -7.54 5.36 5.14
CA ILE A 84 -6.44 4.40 5.31
C ILE A 84 -6.15 4.15 6.79
N ALA A 85 -6.00 5.21 7.58
CA ALA A 85 -5.70 5.08 9.01
C ALA A 85 -6.90 4.52 9.80
N GLU A 86 -8.11 4.86 9.39
CA GLU A 86 -9.33 4.34 10.00
C GLU A 86 -9.50 2.86 9.73
N LEU A 87 -9.36 2.44 8.46
CA LEU A 87 -9.44 1.03 8.07
C LEU A 87 -8.38 0.19 8.78
N ALA A 88 -7.12 0.64 8.79
CA ALA A 88 -6.06 -0.04 9.52
C ALA A 88 -6.35 -0.15 11.03
N GLY A 89 -6.98 0.89 11.62
CA GLY A 89 -7.45 0.89 13.00
C GLY A 89 -8.58 -0.12 13.25
N ARG A 90 -9.55 -0.22 12.33
CA ARG A 90 -10.63 -1.23 12.41
C ARG A 90 -10.07 -2.64 12.31
N VAL A 91 -9.14 -2.89 11.39
CA VAL A 91 -8.43 -4.18 11.24
C VAL A 91 -7.71 -4.57 12.54
N LYS A 92 -6.99 -3.63 13.15
CA LYS A 92 -6.31 -3.87 14.44
C LYS A 92 -7.31 -4.25 15.54
N ARG A 93 -8.42 -3.52 15.66
CA ARG A 93 -9.48 -3.83 16.64
C ARG A 93 -10.15 -5.17 16.35
N ALA A 94 -10.48 -5.47 15.10
CA ALA A 94 -11.10 -6.75 14.71
C ALA A 94 -10.23 -7.95 15.09
N SER A 95 -8.91 -7.80 15.07
CA SER A 95 -7.97 -8.83 15.57
C SER A 95 -7.91 -8.94 17.11
N GLY A 96 -8.72 -8.18 17.85
CA GLY A 96 -8.61 -8.07 19.31
C GLY A 96 -7.30 -7.43 19.77
N ASN A 97 -6.70 -6.56 18.95
CA ASN A 97 -5.38 -5.95 19.14
C ASN A 97 -4.22 -6.98 19.28
N ARG A 98 -4.44 -8.20 18.85
CA ARG A 98 -3.43 -9.28 18.92
C ARG A 98 -2.43 -9.23 17.77
N LEU A 99 -2.79 -8.58 16.65
CA LEU A 99 -1.90 -8.41 15.50
C LEU A 99 -1.13 -7.09 15.58
N LYS A 100 0.18 -7.15 15.35
CA LYS A 100 0.96 -5.97 14.99
C LYS A 100 0.59 -5.58 13.55
N VAL A 101 -0.13 -4.48 13.39
CA VAL A 101 -0.54 -3.98 12.07
C VAL A 101 0.49 -2.96 11.55
N THR A 102 0.91 -3.14 10.31
CA THR A 102 1.77 -2.21 9.57
C THR A 102 1.03 -1.72 8.34
N ALA A 103 0.86 -0.42 8.17
CA ALA A 103 0.40 0.19 6.93
C ALA A 103 1.61 0.56 6.06
N SER A 104 1.72 -0.09 4.91
CA SER A 104 2.77 0.19 3.91
C SER A 104 2.12 0.90 2.74
N VAL A 105 2.52 2.16 2.52
CA VAL A 105 1.86 3.06 1.56
C VAL A 105 2.82 3.41 0.45
N SER A 106 2.44 3.10 -0.78
CA SER A 106 3.11 3.54 -2.00
C SER A 106 2.39 4.75 -2.60
N THR A 107 3.06 5.45 -3.49
CA THR A 107 2.44 6.51 -4.29
C THR A 107 2.01 5.95 -5.63
N PHE A 108 0.82 6.35 -6.09
CA PHE A 108 0.35 6.03 -7.42
C PHE A 108 1.30 6.61 -8.48
N SER A 109 1.75 5.76 -9.36
CA SER A 109 2.51 6.13 -10.56
C SER A 109 1.78 5.57 -11.79
N PRO A 110 1.26 6.43 -12.69
CA PRO A 110 0.56 5.97 -13.86
C PRO A 110 1.49 5.17 -14.78
N LYS A 111 1.06 3.98 -15.15
CA LYS A 111 1.82 3.07 -16.01
C LYS A 111 1.21 3.04 -17.41
N PRO A 112 2.02 2.98 -18.47
CA PRO A 112 1.51 2.80 -19.83
C PRO A 112 0.74 1.49 -19.95
N HIS A 113 -0.21 1.46 -20.86
CA HIS A 113 -1.07 0.30 -21.15
C HIS A 113 -1.97 -0.12 -19.97
N THR A 114 -2.24 0.79 -19.03
CA THR A 114 -3.20 0.57 -17.94
C THR A 114 -4.40 1.54 -18.05
N PRO A 115 -5.55 1.25 -17.42
CA PRO A 115 -6.70 2.15 -17.46
C PRO A 115 -6.38 3.58 -17.03
N PHE A 116 -5.45 3.76 -16.08
CA PHE A 116 -5.06 5.07 -15.55
C PHE A 116 -3.81 5.66 -16.22
N GLN A 117 -3.41 5.19 -17.39
CA GLN A 117 -2.19 5.66 -18.07
C GLN A 117 -2.16 7.17 -18.35
N TRP A 118 -3.33 7.80 -18.49
CA TRP A 118 -3.49 9.24 -18.75
C TRP A 118 -3.76 10.07 -17.49
N ALA A 119 -3.85 9.43 -16.32
CA ALA A 119 -4.02 10.14 -15.07
C ALA A 119 -2.77 10.96 -14.72
N GLY A 120 -2.95 12.07 -14.01
CA GLY A 120 -1.85 12.83 -13.42
C GLY A 120 -1.21 12.07 -12.25
N GLN A 121 0.08 12.29 -12.05
CA GLN A 121 0.76 11.93 -10.81
C GLN A 121 0.79 13.16 -9.89
N LEU A 122 0.66 12.95 -8.60
CA LEU A 122 0.71 14.05 -7.63
C LEU A 122 2.10 14.70 -7.59
N PRO A 123 2.16 16.04 -7.40
CA PRO A 123 3.41 16.73 -7.06
C PRO A 123 4.01 16.21 -5.75
N VAL A 124 5.33 16.35 -5.61
CA VAL A 124 6.08 15.89 -4.43
C VAL A 124 5.52 16.46 -3.13
N GLU A 125 5.18 17.75 -3.12
CA GLU A 125 4.64 18.48 -1.95
C GLU A 125 3.31 17.89 -1.49
N GLU A 126 2.45 17.51 -2.43
CA GLU A 126 1.16 16.89 -2.11
C GLU A 126 1.33 15.46 -1.59
N ILE A 127 2.28 14.70 -2.14
CA ILE A 127 2.63 13.37 -1.62
C ILE A 127 3.10 13.50 -0.17
N GLN A 128 4.00 14.44 0.10
CA GLN A 128 4.55 14.69 1.44
C GLN A 128 3.47 15.14 2.44
N ALA A 129 2.52 15.97 1.99
CA ALA A 129 1.39 16.37 2.82
C ALA A 129 0.53 15.16 3.24
N ARG A 130 0.19 14.28 2.29
CA ARG A 130 -0.56 13.03 2.56
C ARG A 130 0.22 12.08 3.47
N GLN A 131 1.51 11.91 3.25
CA GLN A 131 2.38 11.08 4.11
C GLN A 131 2.44 11.64 5.53
N SER A 132 2.52 12.97 5.69
CA SER A 132 2.52 13.63 7.00
C SER A 132 1.19 13.46 7.72
N LEU A 133 0.07 13.55 7.01
CA LEU A 133 -1.26 13.26 7.54
C LEU A 133 -1.34 11.81 8.04
N LEU A 134 -0.93 10.85 7.21
CA LEU A 134 -0.95 9.43 7.57
C LEU A 134 -0.05 9.10 8.74
N ARG A 135 1.15 9.67 8.80
CA ARG A 135 2.08 9.48 9.92
C ARG A 135 1.42 9.87 11.24
N ARG A 136 0.74 11.01 11.28
CA ARG A 136 0.02 11.48 12.47
C ARG A 136 -1.16 10.58 12.82
N GLU A 137 -2.00 10.25 11.83
CA GLU A 137 -3.23 9.49 12.07
C GLU A 137 -2.98 8.02 12.43
N LEU A 138 -2.01 7.38 11.79
CA LEU A 138 -1.60 6.00 12.09
C LEU A 138 -0.86 5.92 13.43
N GLY A 139 0.00 6.93 13.72
CA GLY A 139 0.71 7.02 15.00
C GLY A 139 -0.24 7.10 16.19
N ARG A 140 -1.31 7.89 16.12
CA ARG A 140 -2.35 7.98 17.15
C ARG A 140 -3.04 6.63 17.43
N ARG A 141 -3.06 5.73 16.45
CA ARG A 141 -3.67 4.40 16.54
C ARG A 141 -2.67 3.29 16.89
N GLY A 142 -1.40 3.65 17.09
CA GLY A 142 -0.31 2.71 17.36
C GLY A 142 -0.13 1.71 16.21
N ILE A 143 -0.19 2.19 14.98
CA ILE A 143 0.01 1.42 13.74
C ILE A 143 1.34 1.85 13.14
N GLU A 144 2.19 0.88 12.82
CA GLU A 144 3.47 1.14 12.14
C GLU A 144 3.19 1.65 10.73
N PHE A 145 3.85 2.76 10.37
CA PHE A 145 3.72 3.38 9.05
C PHE A 145 5.01 3.22 8.26
N ARG A 146 4.91 2.70 7.05
CA ARG A 146 5.98 2.61 6.07
C ARG A 146 5.53 3.27 4.78
N TRP A 147 6.41 4.00 4.15
CA TRP A 147 6.13 4.70 2.90
C TRP A 147 7.35 4.72 1.98
N HIS A 148 7.10 4.95 0.70
CA HIS A 148 8.15 5.18 -0.27
C HIS A 148 8.54 6.67 -0.29
N ASP A 149 9.78 6.97 -0.58
CA ASP A 149 10.24 8.34 -0.75
C ASP A 149 9.45 9.04 -1.87
N SER A 150 9.10 10.31 -1.65
CA SER A 150 8.25 11.06 -2.57
C SER A 150 8.96 11.44 -3.86
N HIS A 151 10.27 11.76 -3.79
CA HIS A 151 11.07 12.10 -4.97
C HIS A 151 11.31 10.86 -5.83
N LEU A 152 11.62 9.71 -5.20
CA LEU A 152 11.73 8.44 -5.92
C LEU A 152 10.42 8.03 -6.58
N SER A 153 9.30 8.23 -5.90
CA SER A 153 7.98 7.95 -6.47
C SER A 153 7.69 8.85 -7.67
N TRP A 154 8.08 10.12 -7.60
CA TRP A 154 7.95 11.05 -8.72
C TRP A 154 8.85 10.62 -9.90
N LEU A 155 10.10 10.28 -9.62
CA LEU A 155 11.08 9.79 -10.61
C LEU A 155 10.58 8.49 -11.29
N GLU A 156 9.96 7.58 -10.54
CA GLU A 156 9.32 6.38 -11.10
C GLU A 156 8.27 6.74 -12.17
N GLY A 157 7.49 7.80 -11.95
CA GLY A 157 6.54 8.30 -12.93
C GLY A 157 7.19 8.82 -14.20
N VAL A 158 8.32 9.51 -14.07
CA VAL A 158 9.12 9.98 -15.21
C VAL A 158 9.62 8.78 -16.04
N PHE A 159 10.22 7.78 -15.40
CA PHE A 159 10.70 6.58 -16.09
C PHE A 159 9.57 5.74 -16.69
N SER A 160 8.44 5.65 -16.01
CA SER A 160 7.29 4.86 -16.50
C SER A 160 6.64 5.46 -17.75
N ARG A 161 6.74 6.77 -17.96
CA ARG A 161 6.08 7.50 -19.05
C ARG A 161 7.07 8.07 -20.08
N GLY A 162 8.35 7.93 -19.79
CA GLY A 162 9.40 8.35 -20.70
C GLY A 162 9.65 7.33 -21.81
N ASP A 163 10.55 7.68 -22.68
CA ASP A 163 10.98 6.84 -23.79
C ASP A 163 12.50 6.65 -23.82
N ARG A 164 13.03 6.10 -24.90
CA ARG A 164 14.47 5.84 -25.06
C ARG A 164 15.39 7.05 -24.84
N ARG A 165 14.88 8.28 -24.93
CA ARG A 165 15.66 9.52 -24.65
C ARG A 165 16.11 9.60 -23.19
N LEU A 166 15.47 8.88 -22.29
CA LEU A 166 15.90 8.75 -20.90
C LEU A 166 17.26 8.02 -20.76
N ALA A 167 17.71 7.29 -21.78
CA ALA A 167 19.02 6.64 -21.76
C ALA A 167 20.15 7.66 -21.54
N ASP A 168 20.09 8.82 -22.22
CA ASP A 168 21.08 9.87 -22.08
C ASP A 168 21.07 10.49 -20.68
N VAL A 169 19.89 10.60 -20.07
CA VAL A 169 19.72 11.09 -18.69
C VAL A 169 20.35 10.11 -17.71
N ILE A 170 20.08 8.79 -17.88
CA ILE A 170 20.63 7.73 -17.03
C ILE A 170 22.15 7.70 -17.12
N GLU A 171 22.70 7.76 -18.34
CA GLU A 171 24.14 7.78 -18.56
C GLU A 171 24.79 9.02 -17.93
N THR A 172 24.18 10.18 -18.09
CA THR A 172 24.66 11.43 -17.49
C THR A 172 24.64 11.37 -15.97
N ALA A 173 23.54 10.91 -15.37
CA ALA A 173 23.44 10.75 -13.93
C ALA A 173 24.51 9.79 -13.39
N GLN A 174 24.74 8.67 -14.08
CA GLN A 174 25.77 7.70 -13.72
C GLN A 174 27.18 8.31 -13.83
N ARG A 175 27.49 9.07 -14.89
CA ARG A 175 28.76 9.80 -15.04
C ARG A 175 28.99 10.85 -13.96
N CYS A 176 27.91 11.51 -13.49
CA CYS A 176 27.93 12.44 -12.37
C CYS A 176 28.06 11.75 -10.99
N GLY A 177 28.16 10.42 -10.96
CA GLY A 177 28.35 9.66 -9.73
C GLY A 177 27.08 9.32 -8.98
N ALA A 178 25.91 9.51 -9.59
CA ALA A 178 24.64 9.09 -9.00
C ALA A 178 24.66 7.57 -8.76
N ARG A 179 24.31 7.19 -7.53
CA ARG A 179 24.22 5.78 -7.10
C ARG A 179 22.97 5.63 -6.27
N PHE A 180 22.28 4.49 -6.42
CA PHE A 180 21.03 4.20 -5.72
C PHE A 180 20.00 5.33 -5.92
N ASP A 181 19.67 6.06 -4.86
CA ASP A 181 18.66 7.11 -4.82
C ASP A 181 19.23 8.53 -5.08
N GLY A 182 20.47 8.64 -5.55
CA GLY A 182 21.21 9.89 -5.79
C GLY A 182 20.96 10.52 -7.18
N TRP A 183 19.70 10.51 -7.65
CA TRP A 183 19.27 11.04 -8.95
C TRP A 183 18.88 12.50 -8.90
#